data_f26ba89044c1f4ecfc91410cf6563eef
#
_entry.id   f26ba89044c1f4ecfc91410cf6563eef
#
_cell.length_a   1.000
_cell.length_b   1.000
_cell.length_c   1.000
_cell.angle_alpha   90.00
_cell.angle_beta   90.00
_cell.angle_gamma   90.00
#
_symmetry.space_group_name_H-M   'P 1'
#
loop_
_entity.id
_entity.type
_entity.pdbx_description
1 polymer ?
#
loop_
_entity_poly.entity_id
_entity_poly.type
_entity_poly.pdbx_seq_one_letter_code
_entity_poly.pdbx_strand_id
1 'polypeptide(L)'
;SLTLLCATSRVWAKTAKCEILSSGEYYVSKCNFQSERDGSFSLSNLNKNRTIIPNVSIINVYVTQKNVAEVRGLTTDGINSRWGQAIRSTTDRACWVGDDFEICAR
;
A
#
# COMPACT_ATOMS: atom_id res chain seq x y z
N SER A 1 21.75 -8.66 29.10
CA SER A 1 21.21 -8.40 28.50
C SER A 1 20.64 -8.48 27.75
N LEU A 2 20.62 -8.28 27.68
CA LEU A 2 20.06 -8.17 26.93
C LEU A 2 19.64 -7.93 26.06
N THR A 3 19.54 -7.70 25.71
CA THR A 3 19.11 -7.30 24.99
C THR A 3 18.64 -7.39 24.12
N LEU A 4 18.56 -7.23 23.77
CA LEU A 4 18.08 -7.18 22.85
C LEU A 4 17.68 -7.04 21.94
N LEU A 5 17.55 -6.86 21.64
CA LEU A 5 17.05 -6.67 20.82
C LEU A 5 16.78 -6.60 19.90
N CYS A 6 16.83 -6.37 19.79
CA CYS A 6 16.54 -5.98 18.89
C CYS A 6 15.71 -5.87 17.95
N ALA A 7 15.20 -5.58 17.97
CA ALA A 7 14.27 -5.39 16.93
C ALA A 7 14.89 -4.76 15.74
N THR A 8 15.16 -5.53 14.84
CA THR A 8 15.80 -5.06 13.65
C THR A 8 14.78 -4.72 12.60
N SER A 9 13.63 -5.34 12.64
CA SER A 9 12.56 -5.05 11.70
C SER A 9 11.96 -3.69 11.97
N ARG A 10 11.62 -2.97 10.92
CA ARG A 10 10.99 -1.67 11.01
C ARG A 10 9.67 -1.64 10.28
N VAL A 11 8.93 -2.73 10.42
CA VAL A 11 7.57 -2.78 9.87
C VAL A 11 6.64 -2.15 10.89
N TRP A 12 5.91 -1.15 10.45
CA TRP A 12 4.96 -0.42 11.27
C TRP A 12 3.57 -0.71 10.75
N ALA A 13 2.69 -1.18 11.62
CA ALA A 13 1.31 -1.45 11.26
C ALA A 13 0.40 -0.50 12.01
N LYS A 14 -0.51 0.13 11.29
CA LYS A 14 -1.50 1.02 11.89
C LYS A 14 -2.76 1.03 11.06
N THR A 15 -3.85 1.48 11.68
CA THR A 15 -5.09 1.72 10.96
C THR A 15 -4.98 3.07 10.26
N ALA A 16 -5.30 3.08 8.98
CA ALA A 16 -5.29 4.29 8.18
C ALA A 16 -6.59 4.40 7.41
N LYS A 17 -6.79 5.54 6.77
CA LYS A 17 -7.87 5.71 5.80
C LYS A 17 -7.27 5.51 4.43
N CYS A 18 -7.73 4.50 3.72
CA CYS A 18 -7.26 4.17 2.39
C CYS A 18 -8.25 4.65 1.36
N GLU A 19 -7.74 5.39 0.37
CA GLU A 19 -8.52 5.88 -0.76
C GLU A 19 -7.85 5.31 -2.00
N ILE A 20 -8.58 4.50 -2.75
CA ILE A 20 -8.00 3.77 -3.87
C ILE A 20 -8.86 4.02 -5.09
N LEU A 21 -8.25 4.60 -6.12
CA LEU A 21 -8.85 4.74 -7.43
C LEU A 21 -8.22 3.68 -8.33
N SER A 22 -9.04 2.81 -8.89
CA SER A 22 -8.55 1.74 -9.74
C SER A 22 -9.53 1.53 -10.88
N SER A 23 -9.05 1.70 -12.11
CA SER A 23 -9.85 1.48 -13.32
C SER A 23 -11.17 2.23 -13.30
N GLY A 24 -11.13 3.48 -12.82
CA GLY A 24 -12.30 4.34 -12.76
C GLY A 24 -13.20 4.13 -11.57
N GLU A 25 -12.92 3.16 -10.71
CA GLU A 25 -13.68 2.90 -9.50
C GLU A 25 -12.95 3.46 -8.28
N TYR A 26 -13.68 4.11 -7.39
CA TYR A 26 -13.11 4.76 -6.22
C TYR A 26 -13.59 4.06 -4.95
N TYR A 27 -12.62 3.63 -4.14
CA TYR A 27 -12.89 2.89 -2.91
C TYR A 27 -12.31 3.64 -1.72
N VAL A 28 -13.08 3.78 -0.66
CA VAL A 28 -12.63 4.43 0.58
C VAL A 28 -12.97 3.52 1.74
N SER A 29 -11.99 3.23 2.56
CA SER A 29 -12.23 2.40 3.75
C SER A 29 -11.11 2.59 4.75
N LYS A 30 -11.38 2.22 6.00
CA LYS A 30 -10.30 2.03 6.96
C LYS A 30 -9.55 0.78 6.56
N CYS A 31 -8.24 0.81 6.70
CA CYS A 31 -7.39 -0.25 6.21
C CYS A 31 -6.23 -0.46 7.16
N ASN A 32 -5.56 -1.60 6.99
CA ASN A 32 -4.32 -1.90 7.67
C ASN A 32 -3.18 -1.37 6.80
N PHE A 33 -2.41 -0.44 7.35
CA PHE A 33 -1.25 0.16 6.69
C PHE A 33 -0.01 -0.40 7.33
N GLN A 34 0.84 -1.06 6.54
CA GLN A 34 2.13 -1.56 7.02
C GLN A 34 3.24 -0.92 6.22
N SER A 35 4.08 -0.15 6.90
CA SER A 35 5.18 0.54 6.25
C SER A 35 6.50 -0.14 6.57
N GLU A 36 7.45 0.03 5.68
CA GLU A 36 8.79 -0.47 5.84
C GLU A 36 9.77 0.69 5.86
N ARG A 37 11.01 0.35 6.17
CA ARG A 37 12.06 1.32 6.43
C ARG A 37 12.34 2.21 5.22
N ASP A 38 12.23 1.66 4.01
CA ASP A 38 12.56 2.38 2.78
C ASP A 38 11.40 3.21 2.25
N GLY A 39 10.30 3.29 2.99
CA GLY A 39 9.11 4.02 2.56
C GLY A 39 8.11 3.18 1.82
N SER A 40 8.45 1.94 1.47
CA SER A 40 7.49 1.01 0.87
C SER A 40 6.42 0.67 1.88
N PHE A 41 5.23 0.32 1.40
CA PHE A 41 4.15 -0.02 2.31
C PHE A 41 3.15 -0.94 1.61
N SER A 42 2.28 -1.53 2.41
CA SER A 42 1.18 -2.32 1.90
C SER A 42 -0.12 -1.89 2.55
N LEU A 43 -1.20 -2.10 1.83
CA LEU A 43 -2.56 -1.81 2.28
C LEU A 43 -3.36 -3.09 2.20
N SER A 44 -4.09 -3.40 3.28
CA SER A 44 -4.95 -4.57 3.31
C SER A 44 -6.18 -4.26 4.16
N ASN A 45 -7.18 -5.12 4.05
CA ASN A 45 -8.39 -4.96 4.87
C ASN A 45 -8.03 -5.19 6.32
N LEU A 46 -8.69 -4.47 7.22
CA LEU A 46 -8.53 -4.71 8.66
C LEU A 46 -8.93 -6.13 9.02
N ASN A 47 -9.91 -6.68 8.32
CA ASN A 47 -10.29 -8.08 8.48
C ASN A 47 -9.46 -8.91 7.51
N LYS A 48 -8.62 -9.80 8.05
CA LYS A 48 -7.71 -10.62 7.26
C LYS A 48 -8.42 -11.51 6.25
N ASN A 49 -9.69 -11.78 6.45
CA ASN A 49 -10.46 -12.66 5.58
C ASN A 49 -11.16 -11.90 4.46
N ARG A 50 -10.90 -10.60 4.33
CA ARG A 50 -11.53 -9.77 3.32
C ARG A 50 -10.50 -9.12 2.44
N THR A 51 -10.93 -8.71 1.24
CA THR A 51 -10.07 -8.00 0.30
C THR A 51 -10.09 -6.51 0.58
N ILE A 52 -9.02 -5.81 0.17
CA ILE A 52 -8.97 -4.35 0.29
C ILE A 52 -9.89 -3.68 -0.73
N ILE A 53 -9.91 -4.22 -1.94
CA ILE A 53 -10.85 -3.86 -2.99
C ILE A 53 -11.24 -5.15 -3.70
N PRO A 54 -12.30 -5.16 -4.54
CA PRO A 54 -12.74 -6.42 -5.16
C PRO A 54 -11.59 -7.13 -5.86
N ASN A 55 -11.44 -8.41 -5.56
CA ASN A 55 -10.45 -9.32 -6.17
C ASN A 55 -8.99 -9.01 -5.82
N VAL A 56 -8.73 -8.06 -4.93
CA VAL A 56 -7.36 -7.72 -4.53
C VAL A 56 -7.26 -7.81 -3.02
N SER A 57 -6.41 -8.72 -2.56
CA SER A 57 -6.21 -8.94 -1.12
C SER A 57 -5.34 -7.86 -0.51
N ILE A 58 -4.25 -7.50 -1.18
CA ILE A 58 -3.24 -6.59 -0.67
C ILE A 58 -2.74 -5.72 -1.82
N ILE A 59 -2.57 -4.43 -1.54
CA ILE A 59 -1.90 -3.52 -2.48
C ILE A 59 -0.52 -3.25 -1.92
N ASN A 60 0.50 -3.49 -2.73
CA ASN A 60 1.89 -3.26 -2.36
C ASN A 60 2.46 -2.09 -3.14
N VAL A 61 3.04 -1.14 -2.42
CA VAL A 61 3.69 0.03 -3.01
C VAL A 61 5.18 -0.09 -2.69
N TYR A 62 5.98 -0.38 -3.71
CA TYR A 62 7.41 -0.57 -3.57
C TYR A 62 8.13 0.68 -4.03
N VAL A 63 8.71 1.41 -3.09
CA VAL A 63 9.47 2.62 -3.41
C VAL A 63 10.77 2.21 -4.06
N THR A 64 10.97 2.62 -5.31
CA THR A 64 12.15 2.26 -6.09
C THR A 64 13.19 3.36 -6.07
N GLN A 65 12.75 4.60 -5.94
CA GLN A 65 13.63 5.74 -5.74
C GLN A 65 12.78 6.88 -5.19
N LYS A 66 13.39 8.00 -4.88
CA LYS A 66 12.70 9.11 -4.24
C LYS A 66 11.46 9.50 -5.04
N ASN A 67 10.30 9.46 -4.40
CA ASN A 67 9.00 9.83 -4.95
C ASN A 67 8.56 8.98 -6.15
N VAL A 68 9.18 7.82 -6.35
CA VAL A 68 8.82 6.89 -7.42
C VAL A 68 8.63 5.51 -6.82
N ALA A 69 7.55 4.85 -7.22
CA ALA A 69 7.25 3.52 -6.72
C ALA A 69 6.70 2.64 -7.83
N GLU A 70 6.76 1.35 -7.61
CA GLU A 70 6.05 0.38 -8.42
C GLU A 70 4.93 -0.20 -7.57
N VAL A 71 3.74 -0.28 -8.13
CA VAL A 71 2.55 -0.73 -7.41
C VAL A 71 2.11 -2.08 -7.96
N ARG A 72 1.80 -2.99 -7.04
CA ARG A 72 1.29 -4.31 -7.37
C ARG A 72 0.11 -4.64 -6.48
N GLY A 73 -0.84 -5.37 -7.04
CA GLY A 73 -1.98 -5.88 -6.29
C GLY A 73 -1.94 -7.39 -6.24
N LEU A 74 -1.96 -7.96 -5.04
CA LEU A 74 -2.04 -9.41 -4.89
C LEU A 74 -3.49 -9.81 -5.02
N THR A 75 -3.80 -10.55 -6.08
CA THR A 75 -5.17 -10.96 -6.35
C THR A 75 -5.59 -12.12 -5.44
N THR A 76 -6.89 -12.36 -5.38
CA THR A 76 -7.42 -13.48 -4.60
C THR A 76 -6.96 -14.83 -5.16
N ASP A 77 -6.51 -14.85 -6.42
CA ASP A 77 -5.95 -16.05 -7.04
C ASP A 77 -4.46 -16.22 -6.74
N GLY A 78 -3.88 -15.33 -5.96
CA GLY A 78 -2.47 -15.43 -5.60
C GLY A 78 -1.52 -14.84 -6.62
N ILE A 79 -2.02 -14.05 -7.57
CA ILE A 79 -1.18 -13.43 -8.60
C ILE A 79 -0.79 -12.03 -8.11
N ASN A 80 0.50 -11.75 -8.11
CA ASN A 80 1.01 -10.43 -7.75
C ASN A 80 0.99 -9.55 -9.01
N SER A 81 -0.19 -9.01 -9.31
CA SER A 81 -0.46 -8.30 -10.54
C SER A 81 0.20 -6.91 -10.55
N ARG A 82 0.90 -6.59 -11.61
CA ARG A 82 1.58 -5.31 -11.73
C ARG A 82 0.58 -4.24 -12.17
N TRP A 83 0.46 -3.20 -11.34
CA TRP A 83 -0.38 -2.04 -11.69
C TRP A 83 0.41 -0.98 -12.44
N GLY A 84 1.70 -0.87 -12.16
CA GLY A 84 2.58 0.03 -12.86
C GLY A 84 3.31 0.99 -11.93
N GLN A 85 3.97 1.94 -12.55
CA GLN A 85 4.73 2.95 -11.83
C GLN A 85 3.82 4.02 -11.29
N ALA A 86 4.14 4.52 -10.10
CA ALA A 86 3.43 5.62 -9.49
C ALA A 86 4.43 6.69 -9.06
N ILE A 87 3.96 7.93 -9.08
CA ILE A 87 4.73 9.09 -8.65
C ILE A 87 4.03 9.69 -7.45
N ARG A 88 4.79 10.04 -6.44
CA ARG A 88 4.20 10.65 -5.26
C ARG A 88 3.66 12.02 -5.62
N SER A 89 2.42 12.29 -5.22
CA SER A 89 1.77 13.56 -5.52
C SER A 89 2.49 14.70 -4.82
N THR A 90 2.66 15.80 -5.52
CA THR A 90 3.26 17.02 -4.94
C THR A 90 2.21 17.89 -4.27
N THR A 91 0.94 17.67 -4.57
CA THR A 91 -0.16 18.45 -3.97
C THR A 91 -0.77 17.74 -2.78
N ASP A 92 -0.66 16.41 -2.71
CA ASP A 92 -1.16 15.63 -1.57
C ASP A 92 -0.19 14.47 -1.34
N ARG A 93 0.70 14.67 -0.40
CA ARG A 93 1.80 13.73 -0.19
C ARG A 93 1.36 12.38 0.37
N ALA A 94 0.10 12.24 0.75
CA ALA A 94 -0.44 10.95 1.13
C ALA A 94 -0.76 10.07 -0.08
N CYS A 95 -0.67 10.62 -1.29
CA CYS A 95 -1.12 9.96 -2.50
C CYS A 95 0.01 9.61 -3.45
N TRP A 96 -0.14 8.44 -4.09
CA TRP A 96 0.72 7.95 -5.16
C TRP A 96 -0.13 7.80 -6.41
N VAL A 97 0.31 8.39 -7.51
CA VAL A 97 -0.49 8.51 -8.72
C VAL A 97 0.14 7.72 -9.85
N GLY A 98 -0.61 6.80 -10.43
CA GLY A 98 -0.22 6.04 -11.62
C GLY A 98 -1.06 6.44 -12.81
N ASP A 99 -0.92 5.70 -13.92
CA ASP A 99 -1.64 6.03 -15.16
C ASP A 99 -3.15 5.87 -15.01
N ASP A 100 -3.57 4.78 -14.39
CA ASP A 100 -5.00 4.46 -14.26
C ASP A 100 -5.38 4.12 -12.83
N PHE A 101 -4.56 4.57 -11.88
CA PHE A 101 -4.84 4.33 -10.47
C PHE A 101 -4.24 5.44 -9.62
N GLU A 102 -4.78 5.56 -8.41
CA GLU A 102 -4.24 6.47 -7.40
C GLU A 102 -4.47 5.83 -6.04
N ILE A 103 -3.47 5.93 -5.17
CA ILE A 103 -3.51 5.29 -3.86
C ILE A 103 -3.14 6.34 -2.82
N CYS A 104 -4.05 6.58 -1.89
CA CYS A 104 -3.81 7.51 -0.79
C CYS A 104 -3.99 6.78 0.53
N ALA A 105 -3.07 6.98 1.45
CA ALA A 105 -3.17 6.42 2.80
C ALA A 105 -2.97 7.56 3.79
N ARG A 106 -3.95 7.75 4.65
CA ARG A 106 -3.96 8.80 5.67
C ARG A 106 -4.13 8.16 7.02
#